data_bc815092afb464fac6f78d9b62953096
#
_entry.id   bc815092afb464fac6f78d9b62953096
#
_cell.length_a   1.000
_cell.length_b   1.000
_cell.length_c   1.000
_cell.angle_alpha   90.00
_cell.angle_beta   90.00
_cell.angle_gamma   90.00
#
_symmetry.space_group_name_H-M   'P 1'
#
loop_
_entity.id
_entity.type
_entity.pdbx_description
1 polymer ?
#
loop_
_entity_poly.entity_id
_entity_poly.type
_entity_poly.pdbx_seq_one_letter_code
_entity_poly.pdbx_strand_id
1 'polypeptide(L)'
;INGTLHKGRTNIAGEWGHHTLRPDGNECYCGKQGCVETYISGPALEKRWLELTGRIESLQAITKQTPNKQWKMEFLDNFGTGLANVIDILDPDVVVLGGGVSNVSFLYDEGWHAVCDKVFSDSVETPILKNKLGDSAGVFGACLLSN
;
A
#
# COMPACT_ATOMS: atom_id res chain seq x y z
N ILE A 1 -2.36 -14.56 11.32
CA ILE A 1 -3.63 -14.55 12.05
C ILE A 1 -3.45 -15.37 13.30
N ASN A 2 -3.80 -14.82 14.47
CA ASN A 2 -3.63 -15.49 15.78
C ASN A 2 -2.21 -16.03 16.04
N GLY A 3 -1.20 -15.22 15.76
CA GLY A 3 0.20 -15.60 15.93
C GLY A 3 0.73 -16.61 14.90
N THR A 4 -0.06 -17.00 13.92
CA THR A 4 0.31 -17.96 12.89
C THR A 4 0.33 -17.29 11.50
N LEU A 5 1.38 -17.59 10.72
CA LEU A 5 1.44 -17.13 9.34
C LEU A 5 0.30 -17.74 8.53
N HIS A 6 -0.54 -16.89 7.94
CA HIS A 6 -1.60 -17.33 7.05
C HIS A 6 -1.06 -17.52 5.63
N LYS A 7 -0.84 -18.77 5.25
CA LYS A 7 -0.30 -19.13 3.93
C LYS A 7 -1.40 -19.27 2.85
N GLY A 8 -2.63 -19.53 3.28
CA GLY A 8 -3.70 -19.95 2.37
C GLY A 8 -3.50 -21.39 1.87
N ARG A 9 -4.43 -21.85 1.05
CA ARG A 9 -4.43 -23.25 0.54
C ARG A 9 -3.27 -23.52 -0.42
N THR A 10 -2.93 -22.54 -1.25
CA THR A 10 -1.95 -22.64 -2.34
C THR A 10 -0.75 -21.72 -2.14
N ASN A 11 -0.51 -21.26 -0.92
CA ASN A 11 0.55 -20.33 -0.53
C ASN A 11 0.48 -18.95 -1.22
N ILE A 12 -0.70 -18.50 -1.65
CA ILE A 12 -0.91 -17.18 -2.27
C ILE A 12 -1.66 -16.19 -1.36
N ALA A 13 -1.90 -16.56 -0.10
CA ALA A 13 -2.49 -15.60 0.84
C ALA A 13 -1.54 -14.40 1.02
N GLY A 14 -2.09 -13.21 0.97
CA GLY A 14 -1.30 -11.97 1.05
C GLY A 14 -0.97 -11.34 -0.30
N GLU A 15 -1.31 -11.95 -1.44
CA GLU A 15 -1.19 -11.35 -2.78
C GLU A 15 -2.22 -10.22 -3.00
N TRP A 16 -2.42 -9.41 -1.98
CA TRP A 16 -3.33 -8.28 -1.95
C TRP A 16 -3.04 -7.24 -3.06
N GLY A 17 -1.78 -7.04 -3.41
CA GLY A 17 -1.38 -6.15 -4.49
C GLY A 17 -2.02 -6.47 -5.83
N HIS A 18 -2.47 -7.72 -6.03
CA HIS A 18 -3.09 -8.21 -7.26
C HIS A 18 -4.61 -8.35 -7.19
N HIS A 19 -5.26 -7.82 -6.16
CA HIS A 19 -6.71 -7.66 -6.22
C HIS A 19 -7.09 -6.37 -6.97
N THR A 20 -8.28 -6.35 -7.57
CA THR A 20 -8.74 -5.22 -8.37
C THR A 20 -9.15 -4.05 -7.48
N LEU A 21 -8.45 -2.94 -7.61
CA LEU A 21 -8.76 -1.66 -6.96
C LEU A 21 -9.66 -0.79 -7.86
N ARG A 22 -9.34 -0.75 -9.15
CA ARG A 22 -10.05 0.06 -10.15
C ARG A 22 -10.42 -0.84 -11.33
N PRO A 23 -11.68 -1.28 -11.46
CA PRO A 23 -12.12 -2.02 -12.65
C PRO A 23 -11.75 -1.27 -13.94
N ASP A 24 -11.32 -1.98 -14.95
CA ASP A 24 -10.90 -1.44 -16.26
C ASP A 24 -9.74 -0.41 -16.18
N GLY A 25 -8.97 -0.43 -15.10
CA GLY A 25 -7.84 0.46 -14.86
C GLY A 25 -6.54 -0.01 -15.49
N ASN A 26 -5.41 0.35 -14.85
CA ASN A 26 -4.07 0.05 -15.35
C ASN A 26 -3.83 -1.44 -15.60
N GLU A 27 -3.18 -1.77 -16.71
CA GLU A 27 -2.71 -3.13 -16.96
C GLU A 27 -1.69 -3.57 -15.90
N CYS A 28 -1.82 -4.81 -15.43
CA CYS A 28 -0.90 -5.44 -14.50
C CYS A 28 -0.17 -6.60 -15.15
N TYR A 29 1.10 -6.80 -14.80
CA TYR A 29 1.88 -7.93 -15.32
C TYR A 29 1.29 -9.31 -14.97
N CYS A 30 0.41 -9.40 -13.97
CA CYS A 30 -0.32 -10.61 -13.63
C CYS A 30 -1.42 -10.99 -14.64
N GLY A 31 -1.62 -10.21 -15.69
CA GLY A 31 -2.64 -10.41 -16.73
C GLY A 31 -4.01 -9.81 -16.40
N LYS A 32 -4.18 -9.18 -15.23
CA LYS A 32 -5.40 -8.46 -14.85
C LYS A 32 -5.27 -6.96 -15.10
N GLN A 33 -6.39 -6.26 -14.94
CA GLN A 33 -6.45 -4.80 -14.94
C GLN A 33 -6.83 -4.26 -13.56
N GLY A 34 -6.35 -3.05 -13.24
CA GLY A 34 -6.74 -2.31 -12.05
C GLY A 34 -6.21 -2.85 -10.73
N CYS A 35 -5.15 -3.65 -10.73
CA CYS A 35 -4.54 -4.17 -9.50
C CYS A 35 -4.02 -3.05 -8.59
N VAL A 36 -4.18 -3.19 -7.27
CA VAL A 36 -3.68 -2.25 -6.24
C VAL A 36 -2.24 -1.84 -6.51
N GLU A 37 -1.36 -2.79 -6.82
CA GLU A 37 0.06 -2.54 -7.06
C GLU A 37 0.31 -1.51 -8.16
N THR A 38 -0.56 -1.46 -9.18
CA THR A 38 -0.43 -0.52 -10.31
C THR A 38 -0.77 0.93 -9.95
N TYR A 39 -1.18 1.19 -8.71
CA TYR A 39 -1.54 2.52 -8.20
C TYR A 39 -0.71 2.98 -7.02
N ILE A 40 -0.29 2.07 -6.13
CA ILE A 40 0.35 2.46 -4.86
C ILE A 40 1.77 1.88 -4.68
N SER A 41 2.29 1.10 -5.62
CA SER A 41 3.70 0.71 -5.59
C SER A 41 4.61 1.89 -5.92
N GLY A 42 5.88 1.84 -5.48
CA GLY A 42 6.87 2.88 -5.79
C GLY A 42 6.94 3.18 -7.29
N PRO A 43 7.15 2.17 -8.16
CA PRO A 43 7.19 2.37 -9.61
C PRO A 43 5.89 2.95 -10.20
N ALA A 44 4.73 2.55 -9.69
CA ALA A 44 3.46 3.10 -10.16
C ALA A 44 3.31 4.59 -9.80
N LEU A 45 3.72 4.98 -8.60
CA LEU A 45 3.71 6.36 -8.13
C LEU A 45 4.70 7.24 -8.91
N GLU A 46 5.88 6.74 -9.23
CA GLU A 46 6.88 7.41 -10.05
C GLU A 46 6.40 7.59 -11.49
N LYS A 47 5.77 6.57 -12.08
CA LYS A 47 5.13 6.64 -13.39
C LYS A 47 4.04 7.71 -13.41
N ARG A 48 3.17 7.70 -12.40
CA ARG A 48 2.09 8.70 -12.30
C ARG A 48 2.62 10.12 -12.13
N TRP A 49 3.72 10.28 -11.40
CA TRP A 49 4.42 11.56 -11.29
C TRP A 49 4.93 12.06 -12.65
N LEU A 50 5.57 11.20 -13.42
CA LEU A 50 6.02 11.51 -14.77
C LEU A 50 4.85 11.96 -15.68
N GLU A 51 3.73 11.24 -15.64
CA GLU A 51 2.54 11.58 -16.43
C GLU A 51 1.98 12.98 -16.10
N LEU A 52 1.96 13.35 -14.83
CA LEU A 52 1.40 14.62 -14.37
C LEU A 52 2.35 15.81 -14.51
N THR A 53 3.66 15.58 -14.44
CA THR A 53 4.65 16.67 -14.32
C THR A 53 5.65 16.70 -15.47
N GLY A 54 5.75 15.64 -16.28
CA GLY A 54 6.80 15.46 -17.29
C GLY A 54 8.20 15.20 -16.71
N ARG A 55 8.33 14.97 -15.38
CA ARG A 55 9.62 14.85 -14.69
C ARG A 55 9.84 13.40 -14.23
N ILE A 56 11.03 12.89 -14.47
CA ILE A 56 11.47 11.58 -13.97
C ILE A 56 12.12 11.80 -12.60
N GLU A 57 11.47 11.33 -11.55
CA GLU A 57 11.97 11.45 -10.17
C GLU A 57 11.65 10.17 -9.40
N SER A 58 12.53 9.78 -8.47
CA SER A 58 12.26 8.68 -7.56
C SER A 58 11.20 9.07 -6.53
N LEU A 59 10.45 8.11 -6.01
CA LEU A 59 9.46 8.32 -4.96
C LEU A 59 10.06 9.08 -3.76
N GLN A 60 11.29 8.76 -3.39
CA GLN A 60 12.01 9.44 -2.33
C GLN A 60 12.25 10.94 -2.64
N ALA A 61 12.56 11.29 -3.89
CA ALA A 61 12.73 12.68 -4.30
C ALA A 61 11.40 13.43 -4.32
N ILE A 62 10.35 12.80 -4.86
CA ILE A 62 8.99 13.34 -4.91
C ILE A 62 8.48 13.70 -3.52
N THR A 63 8.69 12.83 -2.53
CA THR A 63 8.14 12.99 -1.17
C THR A 63 8.98 13.91 -0.27
N LYS A 64 10.22 14.25 -0.66
CA LYS A 64 11.06 15.26 0.03
C LYS A 64 10.67 16.70 -0.29
N GLN A 65 9.96 16.93 -1.36
CA GLN A 65 9.42 18.22 -1.76
C GLN A 65 7.91 18.27 -1.47
N THR A 66 7.26 19.42 -1.67
CA THR A 66 5.78 19.47 -1.67
C THR A 66 5.27 18.79 -2.94
N PRO A 67 4.63 17.62 -2.85
CA PRO A 67 4.19 16.90 -4.04
C PRO A 67 3.09 17.68 -4.79
N ASN A 68 2.95 17.40 -6.09
CA ASN A 68 1.82 17.85 -6.86
C ASN A 68 0.52 17.44 -6.16
N LYS A 69 -0.42 18.39 -6.01
CA LYS A 69 -1.66 18.18 -5.25
C LYS A 69 -2.49 17.01 -5.81
N GLN A 70 -2.63 16.93 -7.12
CA GLN A 70 -3.40 15.87 -7.77
C GLN A 70 -2.76 14.50 -7.52
N TRP A 71 -1.43 14.39 -7.69
CA TRP A 71 -0.68 13.16 -7.43
C TRP A 71 -0.89 12.67 -6.00
N LYS A 72 -0.77 13.57 -5.02
CA LYS A 72 -0.96 13.24 -3.61
C LYS A 72 -2.39 12.79 -3.30
N MET A 73 -3.39 13.49 -3.85
CA MET A 73 -4.79 13.13 -3.66
C MET A 73 -5.11 11.76 -4.25
N GLU A 74 -4.65 11.47 -5.47
CA GLU A 74 -4.83 10.17 -6.12
C GLU A 74 -4.14 9.05 -5.34
N PHE A 75 -2.92 9.31 -4.83
CA PHE A 75 -2.22 8.33 -4.02
C PHE A 75 -2.97 8.02 -2.72
N LEU A 76 -3.38 9.05 -1.97
CA LEU A 76 -4.13 8.87 -0.73
C LEU A 76 -5.46 8.16 -0.96
N ASP A 77 -6.19 8.50 -2.03
CA ASP A 77 -7.45 7.84 -2.35
C ASP A 77 -7.28 6.35 -2.68
N ASN A 78 -6.28 6.02 -3.49
CA ASN A 78 -5.98 4.63 -3.85
C ASN A 78 -5.46 3.83 -2.64
N PHE A 79 -4.59 4.42 -1.82
CA PHE A 79 -4.08 3.82 -0.59
C PHE A 79 -5.22 3.56 0.39
N GLY A 80 -6.06 4.58 0.63
CA GLY A 80 -7.21 4.49 1.51
C GLY A 80 -8.18 3.38 1.08
N THR A 81 -8.56 3.36 -0.20
CA THR A 81 -9.46 2.33 -0.75
C THR A 81 -8.86 0.94 -0.64
N GLY A 82 -7.58 0.79 -1.00
CA GLY A 82 -6.93 -0.52 -0.97
C GLY A 82 -6.81 -1.07 0.46
N LEU A 83 -6.45 -0.22 1.42
CA LEU A 83 -6.27 -0.66 2.80
C LEU A 83 -7.59 -0.87 3.54
N ALA A 84 -8.60 -0.02 3.27
CA ALA A 84 -9.94 -0.20 3.82
C ALA A 84 -10.49 -1.59 3.48
N ASN A 85 -10.33 -2.06 2.24
CA ASN A 85 -10.76 -3.41 1.84
C ASN A 85 -10.08 -4.52 2.68
N VAL A 86 -8.82 -4.33 3.07
CA VAL A 86 -8.12 -5.29 3.93
C VAL A 86 -8.67 -5.26 5.35
N ILE A 87 -8.92 -4.06 5.88
CA ILE A 87 -9.46 -3.88 7.22
C ILE A 87 -10.88 -4.44 7.30
N ASP A 88 -11.75 -4.13 6.35
CA ASP A 88 -13.12 -4.64 6.29
C ASP A 88 -13.22 -6.18 6.21
N ILE A 89 -12.19 -6.84 5.67
CA ILE A 89 -12.17 -8.30 5.52
C ILE A 89 -11.50 -8.99 6.72
N LEU A 90 -10.43 -8.41 7.25
CA LEU A 90 -9.56 -9.08 8.23
C LEU A 90 -9.67 -8.52 9.63
N ASP A 91 -10.15 -7.27 9.78
CA ASP A 91 -10.21 -6.53 11.05
C ASP A 91 -8.92 -6.72 11.88
N PRO A 92 -7.75 -6.31 11.35
CA PRO A 92 -6.48 -6.62 11.98
C PRO A 92 -6.20 -5.68 13.16
N ASP A 93 -5.50 -6.17 14.20
CA ASP A 93 -5.04 -5.36 15.33
C ASP A 93 -4.09 -4.22 14.91
N VAL A 94 -3.35 -4.40 13.80
CA VAL A 94 -2.37 -3.44 13.30
C VAL A 94 -2.03 -3.68 11.85
N VAL A 95 -1.80 -2.61 11.09
CA VAL A 95 -1.19 -2.65 9.75
C VAL A 95 0.23 -2.10 9.85
N VAL A 96 1.22 -2.88 9.45
CA VAL A 96 2.63 -2.45 9.41
C VAL A 96 3.07 -2.28 7.97
N LEU A 97 3.43 -1.05 7.59
CA LEU A 97 3.94 -0.75 6.25
C LEU A 97 5.43 -1.08 6.14
N GLY A 98 5.80 -1.81 5.10
CA GLY A 98 7.17 -2.18 4.77
C GLY A 98 7.59 -1.72 3.37
N GLY A 99 8.87 -1.89 3.03
CA GLY A 99 9.44 -1.52 1.74
C GLY A 99 9.51 0.00 1.51
N GLY A 100 9.90 0.43 0.32
CA GLY A 100 10.19 1.82 0.00
C GLY A 100 9.03 2.79 0.21
N VAL A 101 7.79 2.36 -0.02
CA VAL A 101 6.58 3.18 0.18
C VAL A 101 6.36 3.51 1.66
N SER A 102 6.82 2.67 2.59
CA SER A 102 6.73 2.94 4.02
C SER A 102 7.50 4.19 4.48
N ASN A 103 8.38 4.72 3.65
CA ASN A 103 9.13 5.95 3.94
C ASN A 103 8.36 7.24 3.64
N VAL A 104 7.16 7.14 3.08
CA VAL A 104 6.28 8.26 2.81
C VAL A 104 5.57 8.68 4.09
N SER A 105 6.01 9.79 4.70
CA SER A 105 5.60 10.20 6.06
C SER A 105 4.11 10.50 6.19
N PHE A 106 3.49 11.12 5.21
CA PHE A 106 2.07 11.49 5.27
C PHE A 106 1.11 10.30 5.26
N LEU A 107 1.59 9.07 4.97
CA LEU A 107 0.74 7.87 5.05
C LEU A 107 0.31 7.52 6.48
N TYR A 108 1.07 7.97 7.49
CA TYR A 108 0.80 7.67 8.90
C TYR A 108 -0.16 8.67 9.56
N ASP A 109 -0.53 9.72 8.86
CA ASP A 109 -1.50 10.73 9.28
C ASP A 109 -2.60 10.87 8.21
N GLU A 110 -2.33 11.58 7.11
CA GLU A 110 -3.30 11.78 6.03
C GLU A 110 -3.73 10.45 5.38
N GLY A 111 -2.79 9.49 5.24
CA GLY A 111 -3.08 8.14 4.74
C GLY A 111 -4.01 7.38 5.68
N TRP A 112 -3.79 7.46 7.00
CA TRP A 112 -4.66 6.86 7.98
C TRP A 112 -6.08 7.46 7.92
N HIS A 113 -6.21 8.78 7.83
CA HIS A 113 -7.52 9.43 7.65
C HIS A 113 -8.20 8.97 6.36
N ALA A 114 -7.46 8.89 5.25
CA ALA A 114 -8.01 8.39 3.98
C ALA A 114 -8.50 6.94 4.05
N VAL A 115 -7.94 6.12 4.94
CA VAL A 115 -8.43 4.75 5.24
C VAL A 115 -9.69 4.83 6.09
N CYS A 116 -9.68 5.61 7.17
CA CYS A 116 -10.83 5.75 8.07
C CYS A 116 -12.11 6.21 7.34
N ASP A 117 -11.95 7.11 6.37
CA ASP A 117 -13.09 7.62 5.56
C ASP A 117 -13.74 6.54 4.68
N LYS A 118 -13.13 5.34 4.58
CA LYS A 118 -13.55 4.29 3.64
C LYS A 118 -13.87 2.94 4.31
N VAL A 119 -13.42 2.73 5.54
CA VAL A 119 -13.72 1.53 6.31
C VAL A 119 -15.17 1.54 6.74
N PHE A 120 -15.85 0.40 6.63
CA PHE A 120 -17.22 0.22 7.11
C PHE A 120 -17.27 0.08 8.63
N SER A 121 -17.01 1.18 9.34
CA SER A 121 -17.09 1.26 10.81
C SER A 121 -17.33 2.70 11.26
N ASP A 122 -18.08 2.88 12.34
CA ASP A 122 -18.26 4.18 13.00
C ASP A 122 -16.97 4.64 13.73
N SER A 123 -16.08 3.70 14.03
CA SER A 123 -14.76 3.97 14.63
C SER A 123 -13.72 2.99 14.08
N VAL A 124 -12.60 3.51 13.59
CA VAL A 124 -11.46 2.71 13.13
C VAL A 124 -10.35 2.78 14.16
N GLU A 125 -10.05 1.66 14.80
CA GLU A 125 -9.00 1.59 15.83
C GLU A 125 -7.69 0.96 15.32
N THR A 126 -7.69 0.39 14.12
CA THR A 126 -6.51 -0.24 13.50
C THR A 126 -5.43 0.79 13.19
N PRO A 127 -4.29 0.81 13.90
CA PRO A 127 -3.21 1.73 13.61
C PRO A 127 -2.42 1.32 12.37
N ILE A 128 -1.94 2.31 11.63
CA ILE A 128 -0.98 2.11 10.54
C ILE A 128 0.41 2.51 11.03
N LEU A 129 1.32 1.57 11.11
CA LEU A 129 2.66 1.78 11.68
C LEU A 129 3.76 1.57 10.63
N LYS A 130 4.86 2.30 10.81
CA LYS A 130 6.08 2.09 10.04
C LYS A 130 6.85 0.89 10.59
N ASN A 131 7.37 0.05 9.71
CA ASN A 131 8.26 -1.04 10.12
C ASN A 131 9.53 -0.50 10.82
N LYS A 132 10.10 -1.29 11.73
CA LYS A 132 11.34 -0.97 12.46
C LYS A 132 12.60 -1.58 11.83
N LEU A 133 12.45 -2.46 10.83
CA LEU A 133 13.55 -3.22 10.22
C LEU A 133 14.08 -2.59 8.92
N GLY A 134 13.54 -1.43 8.52
CA GLY A 134 13.92 -0.73 7.29
C GLY A 134 13.43 -1.42 6.02
N ASP A 135 13.98 -1.03 4.87
CA ASP A 135 13.52 -1.48 3.55
C ASP A 135 13.74 -2.98 3.31
N SER A 136 14.65 -3.60 4.07
CA SER A 136 14.95 -5.04 4.00
C SER A 136 14.08 -5.91 4.91
N ALA A 137 13.04 -5.38 5.53
CA ALA A 137 12.17 -6.12 6.45
C ALA A 137 11.63 -7.43 5.86
N GLY A 138 11.28 -7.43 4.57
CA GLY A 138 10.80 -8.63 3.87
C GLY A 138 11.87 -9.73 3.77
N VAL A 139 13.13 -9.36 3.58
CA VAL A 139 14.26 -10.32 3.52
C VAL A 139 14.47 -10.97 4.89
N PHE A 140 14.44 -10.19 5.96
CA PHE A 140 14.52 -10.74 7.32
C PHE A 140 13.33 -11.66 7.64
N GLY A 141 12.12 -11.26 7.25
CA GLY A 141 10.93 -12.09 7.40
C GLY A 141 11.05 -13.43 6.67
N ALA A 142 11.53 -13.42 5.42
CA ALA A 142 11.75 -14.64 4.64
C ALA A 142 12.75 -15.59 5.32
N CYS A 143 13.84 -15.07 5.87
CA CYS A 143 14.82 -15.88 6.61
C CYS A 143 14.22 -16.56 7.85
N LEU A 144 13.26 -15.93 8.52
CA LEU A 144 12.59 -16.50 9.70
C LEU A 144 11.54 -17.59 9.35
N LEU A 145 11.14 -17.69 8.08
CA LEU A 145 10.18 -18.69 7.61
C LEU A 145 10.83 -20.01 7.17
N SER A 146 12.17 -20.02 7.06
CA SER A 146 12.94 -21.18 6.59
C SER A 146 13.33 -22.17 7.73
N ASN A 147 12.82 -21.96 8.95
CA ASN A 147 13.04 -22.85 10.11
C ASN A 147 11.80 -23.69 10.41
#